data_c59e84a1af655e331af76a3cd81d8c6a
#
_entry.id   c59e84a1af655e331af76a3cd81d8c6a
#
_cell.length_a   1.000
_cell.length_b   1.000
_cell.length_c   1.000
_cell.angle_alpha   90.00
_cell.angle_beta   90.00
_cell.angle_gamma   90.00
#
_symmetry.space_group_name_H-M   'P 1'
#
loop_
_entity.id
_entity.type
_entity.pdbx_description
1 polymer ?
#
loop_
_entity_poly.entity_id
_entity_poly.type
_entity_poly.pdbx_seq_one_letter_code
_entity_poly.pdbx_strand_id
1 'polypeptide(L)'
;MRAANTFRQLGARVQPDDPPGIDRCNAIHATLWPACCRQLTEGMADGGAALDPSLRAYSDAGAGISRQALLGALIERGELGAGVNAFFERYDLVICPVYPRVAMRLTEPQSGDKLFPHFTAWCNQLGLPAASLYTGTTSEGLPVGIQIVGGRHADALVLWASHILELAFGRAPFAELARTLSSSVAGGKAH
;
A
#
# COMPACT_ATOMS: atom_id res chain seq x y z
N MET A 1 2.47 -8.13 15.63
CA MET A 1 3.06 -8.25 16.99
C MET A 1 4.60 -8.29 16.99
N ARG A 2 5.30 -9.11 16.18
CA ARG A 2 6.78 -9.20 16.19
C ARG A 2 7.49 -7.85 15.97
N ALA A 3 7.14 -7.09 14.93
CA ALA A 3 7.76 -5.79 14.66
C ALA A 3 7.62 -4.80 15.83
N ALA A 4 6.43 -4.70 16.42
CA ALA A 4 6.21 -3.87 17.60
C ALA A 4 7.10 -4.28 18.77
N ASN A 5 7.28 -5.59 18.98
CA ASN A 5 8.15 -6.09 20.05
C ASN A 5 9.63 -5.81 19.75
N THR A 6 10.06 -5.92 18.50
CA THR A 6 11.42 -5.54 18.09
C THR A 6 11.72 -4.07 18.42
N PHE A 7 10.81 -3.16 18.08
CA PHE A 7 10.99 -1.75 18.44
C PHE A 7 11.01 -1.51 19.95
N ARG A 8 10.16 -2.21 20.74
CA ARG A 8 10.22 -2.12 22.21
C ARG A 8 11.56 -2.60 22.78
N GLN A 9 12.10 -3.70 22.26
CA GLN A 9 13.41 -4.22 22.67
C GLN A 9 14.55 -3.25 22.36
N LEU A 10 14.38 -2.40 21.34
CA LEU A 10 15.31 -1.35 20.97
C LEU A 10 15.08 -0.02 21.72
N GLY A 11 14.17 -0.02 22.70
CA GLY A 11 13.90 1.14 23.55
C GLY A 11 12.81 2.09 23.05
N ALA A 12 12.12 1.77 21.94
CA ALA A 12 11.02 2.59 21.46
C ALA A 12 9.77 2.43 22.33
N ARG A 13 9.05 3.50 22.56
CA ARG A 13 7.71 3.48 23.15
C ARG A 13 6.70 3.09 22.06
N VAL A 14 6.08 1.93 22.20
CA VAL A 14 5.12 1.42 21.22
C VAL A 14 3.78 1.20 21.89
N GLN A 15 2.75 1.86 21.38
CA GLN A 15 1.37 1.74 21.83
C GLN A 15 0.42 1.58 20.62
N PRO A 16 -0.73 0.92 20.81
CA PRO A 16 -1.76 0.88 19.77
C PRO A 16 -2.45 2.26 19.72
N ASP A 17 -2.47 2.83 18.53
CA ASP A 17 -3.20 4.04 18.21
C ASP A 17 -3.39 4.13 16.69
N ASP A 18 -4.44 4.80 16.22
CA ASP A 18 -4.72 5.00 14.81
C ASP A 18 -4.74 6.50 14.47
N PRO A 19 -4.21 6.90 13.31
CA PRO A 19 -4.36 8.27 12.85
C PRO A 19 -5.85 8.65 12.71
N PRO A 20 -6.25 9.84 13.20
CA PRO A 20 -7.67 10.23 13.24
C PRO A 20 -8.27 10.30 11.82
N GLY A 21 -9.44 9.70 11.65
CA GLY A 21 -10.19 9.69 10.40
C GLY A 21 -9.60 8.78 9.30
N ILE A 22 -8.65 7.91 9.65
CA ILE A 22 -8.01 7.01 8.67
C ILE A 22 -9.01 6.06 8.00
N ASP A 23 -10.10 5.72 8.66
CA ASP A 23 -11.22 4.94 8.17
C ASP A 23 -11.91 5.57 6.94
N ARG A 24 -11.91 6.92 6.83
CA ARG A 24 -12.46 7.66 5.68
C ARG A 24 -11.58 7.57 4.43
N CYS A 25 -10.31 7.21 4.58
CA CYS A 25 -9.37 7.19 3.46
C CYS A 25 -9.83 6.31 2.30
N ASN A 26 -10.47 5.18 2.61
CA ASN A 26 -10.95 4.25 1.59
C ASN A 26 -12.10 4.84 0.76
N ALA A 27 -13.03 5.60 1.37
CA ALA A 27 -14.10 6.29 0.66
C ALA A 27 -13.55 7.43 -0.23
N ILE A 28 -12.59 8.19 0.29
CA ILE A 28 -11.86 9.22 -0.48
C ILE A 28 -11.17 8.59 -1.69
N HIS A 29 -10.46 7.47 -1.49
CA HIS A 29 -9.77 6.75 -2.56
C HIS A 29 -10.75 6.25 -3.63
N ALA A 30 -11.89 5.68 -3.22
CA ALA A 30 -12.93 5.18 -4.13
C ALA A 30 -13.52 6.26 -5.04
N THR A 31 -13.45 7.54 -4.64
CA THR A 31 -13.83 8.67 -5.48
C THR A 31 -12.66 9.21 -6.31
N LEU A 32 -11.52 9.45 -5.69
CA LEU A 32 -10.40 10.12 -6.37
C LEU A 32 -9.71 9.23 -7.40
N TRP A 33 -9.53 7.93 -7.11
CA TRP A 33 -8.80 7.03 -7.99
C TRP A 33 -9.48 6.83 -9.35
N PRO A 34 -10.77 6.51 -9.44
CA PRO A 34 -11.47 6.41 -10.72
C PRO A 34 -11.48 7.74 -11.48
N ALA A 35 -11.65 8.88 -10.82
CA ALA A 35 -11.59 10.19 -11.45
C ALA A 35 -10.20 10.46 -12.08
N CYS A 36 -9.11 10.11 -11.38
CA CYS A 36 -7.76 10.19 -11.90
C CYS A 36 -7.55 9.25 -13.10
N CYS A 37 -8.01 7.99 -13.01
CA CYS A 37 -7.94 7.04 -14.11
C CYS A 37 -8.66 7.58 -15.36
N ARG A 38 -9.84 8.16 -15.18
CA ARG A 38 -10.59 8.79 -16.30
C ARG A 38 -9.81 9.94 -16.93
N GLN A 39 -9.28 10.85 -16.14
CA GLN A 39 -8.49 11.98 -16.62
C GLN A 39 -7.26 11.52 -17.41
N LEU A 40 -6.58 10.47 -16.95
CA LEU A 40 -5.42 9.91 -17.64
C LEU A 40 -5.80 9.27 -18.98
N THR A 41 -6.88 8.49 -19.02
CA THR A 41 -7.32 7.81 -20.25
C THR A 41 -7.85 8.77 -21.31
N GLU A 42 -8.50 9.86 -20.91
CA GLU A 42 -8.95 10.93 -21.83
C GLU A 42 -7.77 11.64 -22.50
N GLY A 43 -6.61 11.69 -21.87
CA GLY A 43 -5.38 12.26 -22.44
C GLY A 43 -4.63 11.30 -23.38
N MET A 44 -5.01 10.03 -23.48
CA MET A 44 -4.37 9.05 -24.36
C MET A 44 -4.91 9.14 -25.78
N ALA A 45 -4.02 9.00 -26.79
CA ALA A 45 -4.39 9.09 -28.20
C ALA A 45 -5.40 8.03 -28.66
N ASP A 46 -5.35 6.84 -28.03
CA ASP A 46 -6.23 5.70 -28.27
C ASP A 46 -7.42 5.61 -27.29
N GLY A 47 -7.61 6.65 -26.45
CA GLY A 47 -8.62 6.65 -25.39
C GLY A 47 -8.44 5.51 -24.37
N GLY A 48 -7.22 4.98 -24.24
CA GLY A 48 -6.93 3.87 -23.34
C GLY A 48 -7.33 2.50 -23.89
N ALA A 49 -7.47 2.33 -25.19
CA ALA A 49 -7.91 1.07 -25.81
C ALA A 49 -7.01 -0.12 -25.49
N ALA A 50 -5.70 0.12 -25.30
CA ALA A 50 -4.71 -0.91 -24.96
C ALA A 50 -4.57 -1.19 -23.46
N LEU A 51 -5.35 -0.52 -22.61
CA LEU A 51 -5.26 -0.72 -21.15
C LEU A 51 -5.84 -2.05 -20.71
N ASP A 52 -5.30 -2.56 -19.60
CA ASP A 52 -5.87 -3.70 -18.89
C ASP A 52 -7.37 -3.47 -18.57
N PRO A 53 -8.23 -4.51 -18.74
CA PRO A 53 -9.67 -4.37 -18.49
C PRO A 53 -10.03 -3.82 -17.11
N SER A 54 -9.25 -4.13 -16.07
CA SER A 54 -9.52 -3.64 -14.72
C SER A 54 -9.27 -2.13 -14.62
N LEU A 55 -8.22 -1.61 -15.24
CA LEU A 55 -7.92 -0.18 -15.27
C LEU A 55 -8.94 0.59 -16.13
N ARG A 56 -9.39 -0.03 -17.22
CA ARG A 56 -10.50 0.52 -18.03
C ARG A 56 -11.78 0.64 -17.21
N ALA A 57 -12.14 -0.39 -16.42
CA ALA A 57 -13.32 -0.34 -15.56
C ALA A 57 -13.24 0.80 -14.53
N TYR A 58 -12.05 1.10 -13.98
CA TYR A 58 -11.87 2.29 -13.13
C TYR A 58 -12.07 3.60 -13.91
N SER A 59 -11.54 3.69 -15.13
CA SER A 59 -11.75 4.86 -15.98
C SER A 59 -13.25 5.08 -16.29
N ASP A 60 -13.97 4.01 -16.64
CA ASP A 60 -15.39 4.09 -16.93
C ASP A 60 -16.21 4.51 -15.69
N ALA A 61 -15.87 3.97 -14.52
CA ALA A 61 -16.46 4.40 -13.24
C ALA A 61 -16.19 5.88 -12.96
N GLY A 62 -15.01 6.38 -13.33
CA GLY A 62 -14.61 7.77 -13.20
C GLY A 62 -15.51 8.74 -13.98
N ALA A 63 -16.06 8.32 -15.12
CA ALA A 63 -16.99 9.13 -15.91
C ALA A 63 -18.30 9.48 -15.16
N GLY A 64 -18.72 8.65 -14.20
CA GLY A 64 -19.90 8.87 -13.38
C GLY A 64 -19.70 9.79 -12.17
N ILE A 65 -18.45 10.18 -11.86
CA ILE A 65 -18.15 10.99 -10.67
C ILE A 65 -18.54 12.45 -10.92
N SER A 66 -19.47 12.95 -10.12
CA SER A 66 -19.89 14.34 -10.21
C SER A 66 -18.79 15.30 -9.73
N ARG A 67 -18.83 16.53 -10.23
CA ARG A 67 -17.94 17.60 -9.74
C ARG A 67 -18.08 17.81 -8.23
N GLN A 68 -19.29 17.74 -7.71
CA GLN A 68 -19.55 17.89 -6.28
C GLN A 68 -18.89 16.76 -5.47
N ALA A 69 -19.02 15.52 -5.90
CA ALA A 69 -18.37 14.37 -5.24
C ALA A 69 -16.83 14.50 -5.26
N LEU A 70 -16.28 14.91 -6.41
CA LEU A 70 -14.84 15.12 -6.54
C LEU A 70 -14.33 16.24 -5.60
N LEU A 71 -15.00 17.38 -5.55
CA LEU A 71 -14.64 18.48 -4.65
C LEU A 71 -14.80 18.08 -3.18
N GLY A 72 -15.87 17.37 -2.83
CA GLY A 72 -16.05 16.82 -1.48
C GLY A 72 -14.90 15.93 -1.06
N ALA A 73 -14.52 14.96 -1.90
CA ALA A 73 -13.40 14.05 -1.62
C ALA A 73 -12.04 14.78 -1.51
N LEU A 74 -11.83 15.86 -2.27
CA LEU A 74 -10.61 16.69 -2.15
C LEU A 74 -10.57 17.46 -0.83
N ILE A 75 -11.70 18.00 -0.37
CA ILE A 75 -11.81 18.69 0.93
C ILE A 75 -11.57 17.68 2.06
N GLU A 76 -12.26 16.55 2.05
CA GLU A 76 -12.09 15.49 3.05
C GLU A 76 -10.65 14.98 3.11
N ARG A 77 -9.97 14.84 1.96
CA ARG A 77 -8.56 14.50 1.91
C ARG A 77 -7.69 15.55 2.62
N GLY A 78 -8.02 16.83 2.45
CA GLY A 78 -7.32 17.94 3.13
C GLY A 78 -7.50 17.87 4.65
N GLU A 79 -8.72 17.63 5.12
CA GLU A 79 -9.04 17.49 6.55
C GLU A 79 -8.33 16.26 7.15
N LEU A 80 -8.38 15.11 6.47
CA LEU A 80 -7.66 13.91 6.86
C LEU A 80 -6.16 14.19 6.97
N GLY A 81 -5.58 14.89 5.99
CA GLY A 81 -4.16 15.26 5.99
C GLY A 81 -3.78 16.14 7.17
N ALA A 82 -4.63 17.09 7.56
CA ALA A 82 -4.40 17.94 8.73
C ALA A 82 -4.43 17.10 10.03
N GLY A 83 -5.41 16.20 10.20
CA GLY A 83 -5.49 15.31 11.35
C GLY A 83 -4.30 14.36 11.46
N VAL A 84 -3.86 13.78 10.34
CA VAL A 84 -2.69 12.88 10.29
C VAL A 84 -1.39 13.64 10.56
N ASN A 85 -1.24 14.87 10.08
CA ASN A 85 -0.05 15.68 10.41
C ASN A 85 0.01 15.95 11.93
N ALA A 86 -1.11 16.34 12.56
CA ALA A 86 -1.17 16.54 14.02
C ALA A 86 -0.90 15.24 14.81
N PHE A 87 -1.29 14.09 14.27
CA PHE A 87 -0.94 12.80 14.86
C PHE A 87 0.58 12.57 14.88
N PHE A 88 1.29 12.88 13.80
CA PHE A 88 2.74 12.77 13.70
C PHE A 88 3.52 13.83 14.52
N GLU A 89 2.86 14.80 15.14
CA GLU A 89 3.50 15.64 16.18
C GLU A 89 3.73 14.88 17.50
N ARG A 90 3.00 13.76 17.70
CA ARG A 90 3.07 12.91 18.91
C ARG A 90 3.77 11.57 18.65
N TYR A 91 3.81 11.12 17.41
CA TYR A 91 4.35 9.83 17.01
C TYR A 91 5.39 10.01 15.90
N ASP A 92 6.50 9.34 16.03
CA ASP A 92 7.56 9.36 15.02
C ASP A 92 7.21 8.48 13.81
N LEU A 93 6.62 7.31 14.07
CA LEU A 93 6.29 6.31 13.06
C LEU A 93 4.98 5.58 13.38
N VAL A 94 4.31 5.14 12.32
CA VAL A 94 3.23 4.15 12.38
C VAL A 94 3.72 2.84 11.76
N ILE A 95 3.40 1.72 12.39
CA ILE A 95 3.60 0.38 11.82
C ILE A 95 2.26 -0.33 11.70
N CYS A 96 1.93 -0.80 10.52
CA CYS A 96 0.67 -1.49 10.26
C CYS A 96 0.86 -2.61 9.21
N PRO A 97 -0.10 -3.50 9.03
CA PRO A 97 -0.10 -4.44 7.92
C PRO A 97 -0.07 -3.70 6.57
N VAL A 98 0.54 -4.30 5.54
CA VAL A 98 0.45 -3.78 4.16
C VAL A 98 -0.92 -4.09 3.57
N TYR A 99 -1.42 -5.30 3.84
CA TYR A 99 -2.65 -5.81 3.27
C TYR A 99 -3.39 -6.72 4.27
N PRO A 100 -4.73 -6.80 4.23
CA PRO A 100 -5.50 -7.56 5.23
C PRO A 100 -5.45 -9.08 5.04
N ARG A 101 -4.85 -9.57 3.97
CA ARG A 101 -4.73 -11.00 3.64
C ARG A 101 -3.38 -11.30 2.97
N VAL A 102 -3.06 -12.57 2.82
CA VAL A 102 -1.90 -13.05 2.06
C VAL A 102 -2.09 -12.86 0.55
N ALA A 103 -1.03 -13.04 -0.22
CA ALA A 103 -1.07 -12.95 -1.67
C ALA A 103 -2.17 -13.87 -2.26
N MET A 104 -2.91 -13.34 -3.21
CA MET A 104 -3.95 -14.06 -3.94
C MET A 104 -3.34 -14.96 -5.01
N ARG A 105 -4.07 -16.00 -5.41
CA ARG A 105 -3.71 -16.81 -6.58
C ARG A 105 -3.91 -15.99 -7.85
N LEU A 106 -3.02 -16.12 -8.83
CA LEU A 106 -3.14 -15.43 -10.13
C LEU A 106 -4.41 -15.81 -10.88
N THR A 107 -4.96 -17.00 -10.61
CA THR A 107 -6.23 -17.48 -11.19
C THR A 107 -7.47 -16.90 -10.54
N GLU A 108 -7.34 -16.20 -9.40
CA GLU A 108 -8.47 -15.54 -8.75
C GLU A 108 -8.82 -14.25 -9.48
N PRO A 109 -10.13 -13.92 -9.59
CA PRO A 109 -10.55 -12.64 -10.17
C PRO A 109 -9.89 -11.47 -9.46
N GLN A 110 -9.19 -10.63 -10.20
CA GLN A 110 -8.50 -9.43 -9.72
C GLN A 110 -9.45 -8.23 -9.80
N SER A 111 -10.53 -8.22 -9.00
CA SER A 111 -11.55 -7.17 -9.06
C SER A 111 -12.13 -6.82 -7.69
N GLY A 112 -12.70 -5.63 -7.57
CA GLY A 112 -13.37 -5.13 -6.39
C GLY A 112 -12.44 -5.01 -5.18
N ASP A 113 -12.94 -5.40 -4.00
CA ASP A 113 -12.20 -5.34 -2.72
C ASP A 113 -10.85 -6.04 -2.72
N LYS A 114 -10.64 -6.99 -3.64
CA LYS A 114 -9.40 -7.76 -3.70
C LYS A 114 -8.20 -6.93 -4.16
N LEU A 115 -8.42 -5.91 -4.98
CA LEU A 115 -7.38 -4.99 -5.45
C LEU A 115 -7.31 -3.69 -4.64
N PHE A 116 -8.24 -3.51 -3.71
CA PHE A 116 -8.33 -2.26 -2.97
C PHE A 116 -7.13 -2.07 -2.03
N PRO A 117 -6.45 -0.93 -2.03
CA PRO A 117 -5.24 -0.69 -1.23
C PRO A 117 -5.58 -0.34 0.23
N HIS A 118 -6.25 -1.25 0.94
CA HIS A 118 -6.86 -1.06 2.26
C HIS A 118 -6.00 -0.29 3.27
N PHE A 119 -4.70 -0.63 3.38
CA PHE A 119 -3.81 -0.02 4.37
C PHE A 119 -2.73 0.86 3.76
N THR A 120 -2.69 1.03 2.44
CA THR A 120 -1.63 1.78 1.75
C THR A 120 -2.10 3.05 1.07
N ALA A 121 -3.39 3.17 0.77
CA ALA A 121 -3.95 4.32 0.05
C ALA A 121 -3.68 5.67 0.75
N TRP A 122 -3.76 5.71 2.07
CA TRP A 122 -3.58 6.95 2.83
C TRP A 122 -2.18 7.54 2.70
N CYS A 123 -1.15 6.72 2.60
CA CYS A 123 0.22 7.20 2.39
C CYS A 123 0.33 7.94 1.06
N ASN A 124 -0.19 7.36 -0.02
CA ASN A 124 -0.19 7.95 -1.36
C ASN A 124 -1.02 9.23 -1.42
N GLN A 125 -2.22 9.21 -0.82
CA GLN A 125 -3.12 10.37 -0.84
C GLN A 125 -2.59 11.55 -0.04
N LEU A 126 -1.86 11.30 1.04
CA LEU A 126 -1.35 12.33 1.94
C LEU A 126 0.11 12.70 1.68
N GLY A 127 0.80 12.01 0.75
CA GLY A 127 2.20 12.26 0.43
C GLY A 127 3.14 11.95 1.60
N LEU A 128 2.92 10.82 2.28
CA LEU A 128 3.71 10.38 3.41
C LEU A 128 4.78 9.37 2.98
N PRO A 129 5.99 9.45 3.52
CA PRO A 129 7.00 8.43 3.31
C PRO A 129 6.55 7.11 3.95
N ALA A 130 6.59 6.05 3.16
CA ALA A 130 6.21 4.72 3.61
C ALA A 130 7.12 3.65 3.01
N ALA A 131 7.42 2.62 3.78
CA ALA A 131 8.16 1.45 3.34
C ALA A 131 7.40 0.17 3.66
N SER A 132 7.50 -0.81 2.78
CA SER A 132 6.99 -2.16 3.00
C SER A 132 8.15 -3.11 3.21
N LEU A 133 8.09 -3.91 4.29
CA LEU A 133 9.16 -4.84 4.66
C LEU A 133 8.62 -6.24 4.86
N TYR A 134 9.43 -7.19 4.45
CA TYR A 134 9.23 -8.59 4.77
C TYR A 134 9.44 -8.85 6.27
N THR A 135 8.51 -9.59 6.89
CA THR A 135 8.58 -9.93 8.32
C THR A 135 8.49 -11.43 8.60
N GLY A 136 8.44 -12.25 7.57
CA GLY A 136 8.34 -13.69 7.66
C GLY A 136 7.38 -14.28 6.63
N THR A 137 7.07 -15.55 6.80
CA THR A 137 6.14 -16.30 5.94
C THR A 137 4.98 -16.84 6.76
N THR A 138 3.87 -17.13 6.09
CA THR A 138 2.78 -17.94 6.65
C THR A 138 3.22 -19.41 6.77
N SER A 139 2.36 -20.25 7.39
CA SER A 139 2.53 -21.70 7.40
C SER A 139 2.57 -22.33 6.01
N GLU A 140 1.99 -21.66 5.01
CA GLU A 140 1.97 -22.08 3.60
C GLU A 140 3.17 -21.55 2.79
N GLY A 141 4.12 -20.86 3.46
CA GLY A 141 5.32 -20.30 2.81
C GLY A 141 5.10 -18.97 2.10
N LEU A 142 3.91 -18.35 2.17
CA LEU A 142 3.64 -17.06 1.54
C LEU A 142 4.26 -15.90 2.33
N PRO A 143 4.86 -14.90 1.68
CA PRO A 143 5.49 -13.77 2.37
C PRO A 143 4.45 -12.89 3.07
N VAL A 144 4.81 -12.41 4.24
CA VAL A 144 4.04 -11.43 5.02
C VAL A 144 4.84 -10.15 5.15
N GLY A 145 4.21 -9.03 4.85
CA GLY A 145 4.79 -7.70 4.97
C GLY A 145 4.13 -6.84 6.02
N ILE A 146 4.92 -5.91 6.55
CA ILE A 146 4.40 -4.76 7.30
C ILE A 146 4.72 -3.47 6.57
N GLN A 147 3.99 -2.43 6.87
CA GLN A 147 4.25 -1.08 6.43
C GLN A 147 4.77 -0.24 7.60
N ILE A 148 5.79 0.57 7.34
CA ILE A 148 6.29 1.62 8.22
C ILE A 148 5.97 2.94 7.54
N VAL A 149 5.34 3.85 8.25
CA VAL A 149 4.95 5.17 7.74
C VAL A 149 5.49 6.24 8.68
N GLY A 150 6.08 7.28 8.11
CA GLY A 150 6.51 8.47 8.82
C GLY A 150 5.66 9.69 8.48
N GLY A 151 5.77 10.74 9.27
CA GLY A 151 5.24 12.04 8.93
C GLY A 151 5.89 12.61 7.67
N ARG A 152 5.40 13.72 7.16
CA ARG A 152 5.98 14.38 5.97
C ARG A 152 7.45 14.68 6.17
N HIS A 153 8.27 14.39 5.15
CA HIS A 153 9.72 14.59 5.13
C HIS A 153 10.52 13.69 6.11
N ALA A 154 9.88 12.68 6.71
CA ALA A 154 10.53 11.72 7.59
C ALA A 154 11.13 10.51 6.82
N ASP A 155 11.49 10.68 5.55
CA ASP A 155 12.01 9.62 4.67
C ASP A 155 13.22 8.92 5.28
N ALA A 156 14.17 9.70 5.82
CA ALA A 156 15.37 9.17 6.46
C ALA A 156 15.04 8.30 7.68
N LEU A 157 14.05 8.70 8.48
CA LEU A 157 13.60 7.94 9.65
C LEU A 157 12.92 6.63 9.23
N VAL A 158 12.08 6.68 8.18
CA VAL A 158 11.42 5.48 7.63
C VAL A 158 12.47 4.51 7.10
N LEU A 159 13.47 4.97 6.36
CA LEU A 159 14.56 4.13 5.86
C LEU A 159 15.40 3.53 6.98
N TRP A 160 15.73 4.33 8.00
CA TRP A 160 16.49 3.85 9.16
C TRP A 160 15.71 2.78 9.96
N ALA A 161 14.43 3.02 10.25
CA ALA A 161 13.57 2.05 10.92
C ALA A 161 13.40 0.77 10.10
N SER A 162 13.32 0.90 8.77
CA SER A 162 13.27 -0.23 7.83
C SER A 162 14.53 -1.07 7.92
N HIS A 163 15.69 -0.43 7.90
CA HIS A 163 16.98 -1.11 8.03
C HIS A 163 17.10 -1.91 9.34
N ILE A 164 16.68 -1.32 10.46
CA ILE A 164 16.69 -1.99 11.76
C ILE A 164 15.80 -3.24 11.75
N LEU A 165 14.59 -3.15 11.20
CA LEU A 165 13.72 -4.31 11.10
C LEU A 165 14.25 -5.36 10.12
N GLU A 166 14.87 -4.95 9.01
CA GLU A 166 15.51 -5.88 8.08
C GLU A 166 16.64 -6.68 8.75
N LEU A 167 17.44 -6.03 9.59
CA LEU A 167 18.45 -6.71 10.40
C LEU A 167 17.85 -7.71 11.39
N ALA A 168 16.71 -7.39 11.99
CA ALA A 168 16.03 -8.23 12.97
C ALA A 168 15.26 -9.42 12.35
N PHE A 169 14.71 -9.26 11.16
CA PHE A 169 13.89 -10.29 10.49
C PHE A 169 14.62 -11.05 9.39
N GLY A 170 15.78 -10.53 8.95
CA GLY A 170 16.48 -11.03 7.78
C GLY A 170 15.83 -10.53 6.48
N ARG A 171 16.52 -10.76 5.39
CA ARG A 171 16.02 -10.44 4.04
C ARG A 171 15.05 -11.50 3.56
N ALA A 172 14.09 -11.08 2.76
CA ALA A 172 13.24 -12.03 2.04
C ALA A 172 14.10 -12.97 1.18
N PRO A 173 13.76 -14.26 1.09
CA PRO A 173 14.55 -15.25 0.34
C PRO A 173 14.37 -15.10 -1.18
N PHE A 174 14.41 -13.87 -1.70
CA PHE A 174 14.20 -13.58 -3.13
C PHE A 174 15.26 -14.22 -4.01
N ALA A 175 16.50 -14.31 -3.55
CA ALA A 175 17.58 -14.98 -4.31
C ALA A 175 17.35 -16.49 -4.46
N GLU A 176 16.71 -17.13 -3.49
CA GLU A 176 16.32 -18.53 -3.54
C GLU A 176 15.10 -18.73 -4.42
N LEU A 177 14.08 -17.86 -4.28
CA LEU A 177 12.89 -17.85 -5.14
C LEU A 177 13.26 -17.62 -6.61
N ALA A 178 14.14 -16.65 -6.90
CA ALA A 178 14.61 -16.37 -8.25
C ALA A 178 15.35 -17.57 -8.87
N ARG A 179 16.14 -18.29 -8.08
CA ARG A 179 16.81 -19.52 -8.55
C ARG A 179 15.81 -20.63 -8.86
N THR A 180 14.83 -20.83 -8.00
CA THR A 180 13.76 -21.83 -8.18
C THR A 180 12.93 -21.53 -9.43
N LEU A 181 12.55 -20.27 -9.65
CA LEU A 181 11.81 -19.85 -10.84
C LEU A 181 12.65 -20.01 -12.11
N SER A 182 13.93 -19.65 -12.07
CA SER A 182 14.84 -19.81 -13.22
C SER A 182 15.05 -21.29 -13.61
N SER A 183 15.15 -22.18 -12.62
CA SER A 183 15.26 -23.62 -12.86
C SER A 183 13.99 -24.25 -13.43
N SER A 184 12.82 -23.79 -13.00
CA SER A 184 11.52 -24.27 -13.51
C SER A 184 11.26 -23.81 -14.96
N VAL A 185 11.69 -22.60 -15.33
CA VAL A 185 11.60 -22.09 -16.72
C VAL A 185 12.58 -22.81 -17.64
N ALA A 186 13.77 -23.15 -17.17
CA ALA A 186 14.76 -23.90 -17.93
C ALA A 186 14.34 -25.36 -18.16
N GLY A 187 13.61 -25.98 -17.21
CA GLY A 187 13.10 -27.36 -17.34
C GLY A 187 11.82 -27.49 -18.18
N GLY A 188 11.13 -26.39 -18.50
CA GLY A 188 9.89 -26.39 -19.27
C GLY A 188 10.04 -26.30 -20.80
N LYS A 189 11.26 -26.35 -21.35
CA LYS A 189 11.54 -26.29 -22.79
C LYS A 189 11.81 -27.67 -23.45
N ALA A 190 11.29 -28.73 -22.86
CA ALA A 190 11.35 -30.06 -23.48
C ALA A 190 9.95 -30.70 -23.44
N HIS A 191 9.05 -30.26 -24.34
CA HIS A 191 7.99 -31.09 -24.96
C HIS A 191 7.34 -30.28 -26.08
#